data_38c180809c39a286091d847097558318
#
_entry.id   38c180809c39a286091d847097558318
#
_cell.length_a   1.000
_cell.length_b   1.000
_cell.length_c   1.000
_cell.angle_alpha   90.00
_cell.angle_beta   90.00
_cell.angle_gamma   90.00
#
_symmetry.space_group_name_H-M   'P 1'
#
loop_
_entity.id
_entity.type
_entity.pdbx_description
1 polymer ?
#
loop_
_entity_poly.entity_id
_entity_poly.type
_entity_poly.pdbx_seq_one_letter_code
_entity_poly.pdbx_strand_id
1 'polypeptide(L)'
;KAEGFAALEDDRITGLATYFVTGSVCEITSLDSLVEHQGVGTALVNKIIEAAKGRGCSKIVLITTNDNLNAMRFYQKRGFDMAHLYRNALDASRKLKPEIPLVGDDGIPLRHEIECEFDLGHRHSPGERSNS
;
A
#
# COMPACT_ATOMS: atom_id res chain seq x y z
N LYS A 1 -0.70 -16.68 2.25
CA LYS A 1 0.57 -16.89 1.70
C LYS A 1 1.03 -15.71 0.90
N ALA A 2 2.17 -15.19 1.21
CA ALA A 2 2.71 -14.01 0.55
C ALA A 2 3.14 -14.34 -0.87
N GLU A 3 2.89 -13.41 -1.78
CA GLU A 3 3.32 -13.51 -3.15
C GLU A 3 3.99 -12.20 -3.51
N GLY A 4 4.61 -12.11 -4.64
CA GLY A 4 5.29 -10.88 -4.98
C GLY A 4 5.74 -10.80 -6.41
N PHE A 5 6.24 -9.63 -6.73
CA PHE A 5 6.80 -9.34 -8.05
C PHE A 5 8.12 -8.63 -7.87
N ALA A 6 9.03 -8.85 -8.81
CA ALA A 6 10.28 -8.14 -8.86
C ALA A 6 10.37 -7.43 -10.20
N ALA A 7 10.85 -6.21 -10.18
CA ALA A 7 11.13 -5.48 -11.40
C ALA A 7 12.61 -5.67 -11.73
N LEU A 8 12.90 -5.96 -12.99
CA LEU A 8 14.28 -6.21 -13.42
C LEU A 8 14.66 -5.29 -14.57
N GLU A 9 15.91 -4.91 -14.58
CA GLU A 9 16.43 -4.14 -15.67
C GLU A 9 17.85 -4.64 -15.88
N ASP A 10 18.16 -5.18 -17.02
CA ASP A 10 19.49 -5.76 -17.34
C ASP A 10 19.90 -6.76 -16.27
N ASP A 11 18.95 -7.63 -15.91
CA ASP A 11 19.17 -8.68 -14.92
C ASP A 11 19.44 -8.18 -13.51
N ARG A 12 19.18 -6.93 -13.24
CA ARG A 12 19.32 -6.39 -11.89
C ARG A 12 17.95 -6.08 -11.34
N ILE A 13 17.75 -6.37 -10.08
CA ILE A 13 16.47 -6.10 -9.43
C ILE A 13 16.41 -4.61 -9.14
N THR A 14 15.37 -3.94 -9.67
CA THR A 14 15.18 -2.52 -9.46
C THR A 14 14.01 -2.23 -8.54
N GLY A 15 13.24 -3.23 -8.17
CA GLY A 15 12.16 -3.05 -7.22
C GLY A 15 11.54 -4.37 -6.82
N LEU A 16 10.87 -4.37 -5.69
CA LEU A 16 10.19 -5.56 -5.17
C LEU A 16 8.87 -5.15 -4.57
N ALA A 17 7.89 -6.01 -4.72
CA ALA A 17 6.60 -5.81 -4.08
C ALA A 17 6.07 -7.14 -3.60
N THR A 18 5.46 -7.15 -2.42
CA THR A 18 4.82 -8.36 -1.91
C THR A 18 3.39 -8.04 -1.55
N TYR A 19 2.54 -9.04 -1.65
CA TYR A 19 1.14 -8.88 -1.32
C TYR A 19 0.58 -10.20 -0.80
N PHE A 20 -0.59 -10.13 -0.22
CA PHE A 20 -1.20 -11.28 0.41
C PHE A 20 -2.69 -11.21 0.15
N VAL A 21 -3.30 -12.29 -0.29
CA VAL A 21 -4.73 -12.31 -0.59
C VAL A 21 -5.46 -13.11 0.47
N THR A 22 -6.46 -12.50 1.08
CA THR A 22 -7.30 -13.18 2.04
C THR A 22 -8.74 -12.91 1.63
N GLY A 23 -9.45 -13.97 1.23
CA GLY A 23 -10.82 -13.80 0.75
C GLY A 23 -10.83 -12.92 -0.48
N SER A 24 -11.57 -11.83 -0.43
CA SER A 24 -11.68 -10.92 -1.56
C SER A 24 -10.81 -9.67 -1.41
N VAL A 25 -9.88 -9.67 -0.47
CA VAL A 25 -9.04 -8.51 -0.22
C VAL A 25 -7.58 -8.84 -0.50
N CYS A 26 -6.92 -7.97 -1.25
CA CYS A 26 -5.48 -8.08 -1.51
C CYS A 26 -4.78 -7.02 -0.68
N GLU A 27 -3.83 -7.42 0.13
CA GLU A 27 -3.08 -6.44 0.93
C GLU A 27 -1.67 -6.34 0.40
N ILE A 28 -1.22 -5.12 0.10
CA ILE A 28 0.17 -4.89 -0.27
C ILE A 28 0.96 -4.81 1.02
N THR A 29 1.92 -5.70 1.19
CA THR A 29 2.69 -5.78 2.42
C THR A 29 4.05 -5.10 2.29
N SER A 30 4.54 -4.94 1.08
CA SER A 30 5.76 -4.14 0.86
C SER A 30 5.81 -3.66 -0.58
N LEU A 31 6.41 -2.54 -0.79
CA LEU A 31 6.66 -2.00 -2.12
C LEU A 31 7.92 -1.17 -2.04
N ASP A 32 9.00 -1.66 -2.63
CA ASP A 32 10.27 -0.97 -2.60
C ASP A 32 10.77 -0.74 -4.00
N SER A 33 11.08 0.50 -4.31
CA SER A 33 11.70 0.84 -5.58
C SER A 33 13.14 1.20 -5.27
N LEU A 34 14.05 0.48 -5.88
CA LEU A 34 15.48 0.69 -5.66
C LEU A 34 16.05 1.75 -6.58
N VAL A 35 15.25 2.18 -7.57
CA VAL A 35 15.67 3.18 -8.53
C VAL A 35 14.57 4.21 -8.58
N GLU A 36 14.86 5.43 -8.17
CA GLU A 36 13.85 6.46 -8.16
C GLU A 36 13.50 7.02 -9.51
N HIS A 37 12.30 7.49 -9.64
CA HIS A 37 11.85 8.22 -10.82
C HIS A 37 11.91 7.44 -12.12
N GLN A 38 11.82 6.11 -12.03
CA GLN A 38 11.85 5.32 -13.24
C GLN A 38 10.57 4.53 -13.45
N GLY A 39 9.51 4.86 -12.72
CA GLY A 39 8.24 4.19 -12.90
C GLY A 39 8.19 2.77 -12.37
N VAL A 40 9.20 2.34 -11.64
CA VAL A 40 9.26 0.97 -11.13
C VAL A 40 8.14 0.72 -10.14
N GLY A 41 7.91 1.64 -9.21
CA GLY A 41 6.84 1.47 -8.23
C GLY A 41 5.49 1.39 -8.90
N THR A 42 5.25 2.23 -9.90
CA THR A 42 3.99 2.23 -10.63
C THR A 42 3.78 0.91 -11.36
N ALA A 43 4.83 0.39 -11.98
CA ALA A 43 4.74 -0.89 -12.68
C ALA A 43 4.42 -2.02 -11.70
N LEU A 44 5.02 -2.00 -10.53
CA LEU A 44 4.75 -3.03 -9.52
C LEU A 44 3.32 -2.95 -9.00
N VAL A 45 2.82 -1.76 -8.76
CA VAL A 45 1.43 -1.59 -8.31
C VAL A 45 0.48 -2.10 -9.41
N ASN A 46 0.77 -1.79 -10.67
CA ASN A 46 -0.08 -2.24 -11.76
C ASN A 46 -0.10 -3.76 -11.85
N LYS A 47 1.04 -4.42 -11.59
CA LYS A 47 1.08 -5.87 -11.59
C LYS A 47 0.23 -6.44 -10.46
N ILE A 48 0.26 -5.82 -9.30
CA ILE A 48 -0.54 -6.28 -8.18
C ILE A 48 -2.03 -6.09 -8.49
N ILE A 49 -2.38 -4.95 -9.13
CA ILE A 49 -3.77 -4.72 -9.51
C ILE A 49 -4.24 -5.82 -10.47
N GLU A 50 -3.42 -6.17 -11.46
CA GLU A 50 -3.78 -7.24 -12.38
C GLU A 50 -3.95 -8.56 -11.65
N ALA A 51 -3.04 -8.88 -10.75
CA ALA A 51 -3.10 -10.14 -10.01
C ALA A 51 -4.35 -10.19 -9.12
N ALA A 52 -4.66 -9.09 -8.47
CA ALA A 52 -5.81 -9.03 -7.58
C ALA A 52 -7.11 -9.16 -8.36
N LYS A 53 -7.18 -8.52 -9.53
CA LYS A 53 -8.36 -8.67 -10.39
C LYS A 53 -8.52 -10.11 -10.84
N GLY A 54 -7.42 -10.72 -11.21
CA GLY A 54 -7.47 -12.12 -11.68
C GLY A 54 -7.88 -13.08 -10.59
N ARG A 55 -7.70 -12.71 -9.33
CA ARG A 55 -8.08 -13.53 -8.19
C ARG A 55 -9.47 -13.19 -7.68
N GLY A 56 -10.17 -12.29 -8.33
CA GLY A 56 -11.53 -11.92 -7.92
C GLY A 56 -11.61 -11.03 -6.70
N CYS A 57 -10.52 -10.33 -6.37
CA CYS A 57 -10.54 -9.45 -5.22
C CYS A 57 -11.42 -8.23 -5.48
N SER A 58 -12.03 -7.72 -4.43
CA SER A 58 -12.88 -6.53 -4.54
C SER A 58 -12.10 -5.27 -4.27
N LYS A 59 -11.00 -5.37 -3.56
CA LYS A 59 -10.20 -4.18 -3.27
C LYS A 59 -8.77 -4.56 -2.90
N ILE A 60 -7.90 -3.57 -2.97
CA ILE A 60 -6.53 -3.70 -2.51
C ILE A 60 -6.38 -2.73 -1.35
N VAL A 61 -5.72 -3.16 -0.28
CA VAL A 61 -5.47 -2.31 0.87
C VAL A 61 -3.98 -2.28 1.17
N LEU A 62 -3.56 -1.24 1.85
CA LEU A 62 -2.21 -1.16 2.39
C LEU A 62 -2.24 -0.28 3.61
N ILE A 63 -1.24 -0.43 4.47
CA ILE A 63 -1.13 0.39 5.66
C ILE A 63 0.22 1.08 5.61
N THR A 64 0.22 2.38 5.85
CA THR A 64 1.44 3.15 5.95
C THR A 64 1.38 4.00 7.22
N THR A 65 2.47 4.68 7.54
CA THR A 65 2.53 5.48 8.75
C THR A 65 2.35 6.94 8.42
N ASN A 66 1.92 7.71 9.42
CA ASN A 66 1.57 9.11 9.21
C ASN A 66 2.72 10.00 8.78
N ASP A 67 3.96 9.54 8.97
CA ASP A 67 5.13 10.32 8.58
C ASP A 67 5.54 10.04 7.13
N ASN A 68 4.99 9.01 6.52
CA ASN A 68 5.43 8.62 5.18
C ASN A 68 4.66 9.38 4.11
N LEU A 69 5.01 10.65 3.94
CA LEU A 69 4.30 11.52 3.01
C LEU A 69 4.53 11.11 1.57
N ASN A 70 5.70 10.54 1.27
CA ASN A 70 5.97 10.06 -0.07
C ASN A 70 5.05 8.91 -0.45
N ALA A 71 4.82 7.97 0.47
CA ALA A 71 3.92 6.86 0.19
C ALA A 71 2.49 7.38 0.02
N MET A 72 2.06 8.30 0.87
CA MET A 72 0.71 8.82 0.75
C MET A 72 0.51 9.54 -0.57
N ARG A 73 1.48 10.31 -1.02
CA ARG A 73 1.40 10.98 -2.32
C ARG A 73 1.38 9.93 -3.42
N PHE A 74 2.26 8.96 -3.37
CA PHE A 74 2.39 7.94 -4.40
C PHE A 74 1.10 7.17 -4.58
N TYR A 75 0.53 6.66 -3.51
CA TYR A 75 -0.66 5.83 -3.61
C TYR A 75 -1.90 6.61 -4.01
N GLN A 76 -2.05 7.82 -3.49
CA GLN A 76 -3.21 8.63 -3.89
C GLN A 76 -3.16 8.98 -5.37
N LYS A 77 -1.96 9.24 -5.90
CA LYS A 77 -1.84 9.52 -7.32
C LYS A 77 -2.18 8.31 -8.19
N ARG A 78 -2.13 7.12 -7.63
CA ARG A 78 -2.51 5.91 -8.37
C ARG A 78 -3.93 5.48 -8.10
N GLY A 79 -4.70 6.30 -7.40
CA GLY A 79 -6.12 6.04 -7.24
C GLY A 79 -6.52 5.41 -5.93
N PHE A 80 -5.58 5.28 -4.99
CA PHE A 80 -5.93 4.80 -3.67
C PHE A 80 -6.53 5.92 -2.84
N ASP A 81 -7.51 5.60 -2.03
CA ASP A 81 -8.11 6.55 -1.12
C ASP A 81 -7.67 6.25 0.30
N MET A 82 -7.53 7.28 1.12
CA MET A 82 -7.29 7.07 2.53
C MET A 82 -8.60 6.65 3.15
N ALA A 83 -8.67 5.44 3.66
CA ALA A 83 -9.92 4.88 4.13
C ALA A 83 -10.06 4.89 5.65
N HIS A 84 -8.98 4.63 6.37
CA HIS A 84 -9.06 4.56 7.83
C HIS A 84 -7.81 5.14 8.47
N LEU A 85 -8.02 5.81 9.59
CA LEU A 85 -6.91 6.31 10.41
C LEU A 85 -6.93 5.54 11.73
N TYR A 86 -5.82 4.89 12.03
CA TYR A 86 -5.68 4.19 13.29
C TYR A 86 -4.85 5.05 14.23
N ARG A 87 -5.53 5.86 15.01
CA ARG A 87 -4.85 6.81 15.87
C ARG A 87 -4.00 6.09 16.91
N ASN A 88 -2.81 6.59 17.09
CA ASN A 88 -1.89 6.09 18.11
C ASN A 88 -1.52 4.62 17.97
N ALA A 89 -1.67 4.08 16.76
CA ALA A 89 -1.32 2.68 16.53
C ALA A 89 0.13 2.38 16.87
N LEU A 90 1.04 3.32 16.58
CA LEU A 90 2.46 3.08 16.85
C LEU A 90 2.81 3.23 18.32
N ASP A 91 2.01 3.99 19.07
CA ASP A 91 2.23 4.04 20.52
C ASP A 91 1.93 2.66 21.12
N ALA A 92 0.88 2.00 20.61
CA ALA A 92 0.57 0.65 21.05
C ALA A 92 1.66 -0.32 20.62
N SER A 93 2.14 -0.19 19.40
CA SER A 93 3.19 -1.08 18.89
C SER A 93 4.48 -0.94 19.69
N ARG A 94 4.80 0.27 20.16
CA ARG A 94 6.02 0.47 20.94
C ARG A 94 6.02 -0.25 22.26
N LYS A 95 4.86 -0.62 22.75
CA LYS A 95 4.81 -1.41 23.97
C LYS A 95 5.41 -2.78 23.73
N LEU A 96 5.33 -3.29 22.51
CA LEU A 96 5.90 -4.57 22.15
C LEU A 96 7.27 -4.41 21.51
N LYS A 97 7.49 -3.29 20.80
CA LYS A 97 8.76 -3.04 20.15
C LYS A 97 9.23 -1.64 20.51
N PRO A 98 9.87 -1.46 21.65
CA PRO A 98 10.27 -0.13 22.11
C PRO A 98 11.25 0.57 21.18
N GLU A 99 11.90 -0.16 20.28
CA GLU A 99 12.85 0.45 19.37
C GLU A 99 12.21 1.26 18.24
N ILE A 100 10.89 1.20 18.08
CA ILE A 100 10.23 2.00 17.07
C ILE A 100 10.46 3.48 17.40
N PRO A 101 11.00 4.27 16.49
CA PRO A 101 11.34 5.66 16.79
C PRO A 101 10.13 6.49 17.16
N LEU A 102 10.33 7.53 17.94
CA LEU A 102 9.25 8.44 18.28
C LEU A 102 9.02 9.47 17.19
N VAL A 103 10.03 9.72 16.38
CA VAL A 103 9.96 10.71 15.33
C VAL A 103 10.36 10.03 14.02
N GLY A 104 9.58 10.23 13.00
CA GLY A 104 9.83 9.63 11.70
C GLY A 104 10.36 10.62 10.69
N ASP A 105 10.01 10.40 9.44
CA ASP A 105 10.48 11.20 8.33
C ASP A 105 10.09 12.66 8.48
N ASP A 106 10.95 13.54 8.06
CA ASP A 106 10.73 14.98 8.08
C ASP A 106 10.45 15.54 9.48
N GLY A 107 10.88 14.85 10.51
CA GLY A 107 10.65 15.30 11.88
C GLY A 107 9.22 15.14 12.35
N ILE A 108 8.40 14.38 11.63
CA ILE A 108 7.00 14.19 12.00
C ILE A 108 6.89 13.15 13.09
N PRO A 109 6.15 13.42 14.16
CA PRO A 109 5.96 12.40 15.19
C PRO A 109 5.35 11.14 14.59
N LEU A 110 5.98 10.01 14.85
CA LEU A 110 5.55 8.74 14.28
C LEU A 110 4.55 8.10 15.22
N ARG A 111 3.27 8.26 14.94
CA ARG A 111 2.22 7.87 15.87
C ARG A 111 1.11 7.03 15.30
N HIS A 112 0.72 7.29 14.06
CA HIS A 112 -0.53 6.75 13.53
C HIS A 112 -0.30 5.91 12.29
N GLU A 113 -1.24 5.00 12.03
CA GLU A 113 -1.24 4.25 10.78
C GLU A 113 -2.43 4.67 9.96
N ILE A 114 -2.28 4.65 8.65
CA ILE A 114 -3.33 5.03 7.72
C ILE A 114 -3.51 3.88 6.74
N GLU A 115 -4.75 3.43 6.61
CA GLU A 115 -5.05 2.38 5.65
C GLU A 115 -5.57 3.03 4.38
N CYS A 116 -4.98 2.66 3.25
CA CYS A 116 -5.41 3.14 1.94
C CYS A 116 -6.06 2.00 1.19
N GLU A 117 -7.04 2.31 0.37
CA GLU A 117 -7.79 1.30 -0.39
C GLU A 117 -7.93 1.67 -1.85
N PHE A 118 -7.89 0.67 -2.70
CA PHE A 118 -8.13 0.83 -4.12
C PHE A 118 -9.29 -0.10 -4.49
N ASP A 119 -10.38 0.48 -5.00
CA ASP A 119 -11.56 -0.29 -5.37
C ASP A 119 -11.30 -0.94 -6.73
N LEU A 120 -11.49 -2.23 -6.82
CA LEU A 120 -11.24 -2.94 -8.07
C LEU A 120 -12.42 -2.97 -9.00
N GLY A 121 -13.39 -2.11 -8.81
CA GLY A 121 -14.49 -2.03 -9.73
C GLY A 121 -15.45 -3.16 -9.65
N HIS A 122 -15.63 -3.81 -8.46
CA HIS A 122 -16.39 -4.89 -8.33
C HIS A 122 -17.74 -4.52 -8.63
N ARG A 123 -18.51 -5.14 -9.30
CA ARG A 123 -19.69 -4.84 -9.82
C ARG A 123 -20.58 -4.15 -9.00
N HIS A 124 -20.85 -3.03 -9.13
CA HIS A 124 -21.81 -2.31 -8.42
C HIS A 124 -23.06 -2.24 -9.19
N SER A 125 -24.14 -2.07 -8.53
CA SER A 125 -25.36 -1.88 -9.21
C SER A 125 -25.30 -0.48 -9.68
N PRO A 126 -25.97 -0.15 -10.70
CA PRO A 126 -25.93 1.11 -11.24
C PRO A 126 -26.33 2.11 -10.26
N GLY A 127 -26.46 2.58 -9.58
CA GLY A 127 -26.74 3.53 -8.71
C GLY A 127 -25.90 3.63 -7.57
N GLU A 128 -25.04 2.77 -7.43
CA GLU A 128 -24.32 2.67 -6.33
C GLU A 128 -23.16 3.44 -6.49
N ARG A 129 -22.90 4.37 -6.53
CA ARG A 129 -21.86 5.02 -6.86
C ARG A 129 -21.15 5.57 -5.98
N SER A 130 -20.45 5.55 -5.83
CA SER A 130 -19.75 5.90 -4.97
C SER A 130 -19.35 7.12 -5.04
N ASN A 131 -19.37 7.67 -4.78
CA ASN A 131 -19.04 8.78 -4.77
C ASN A 131 -18.07 9.05 -4.29
N SER A 132 -17.80 8.59 -4.22
CA SER A 132 -16.95 8.81 -3.71
C SER A 132 -16.19 9.14 -3.73
#